data_b1e849d3b77dcad371bc993890c70ac5
#
_entry.id   b1e849d3b77dcad371bc993890c70ac5
#
_cell.length_a   1.000
_cell.length_b   1.000
_cell.length_c   1.000
_cell.angle_alpha   90.00
_cell.angle_beta   90.00
_cell.angle_gamma   90.00
#
_symmetry.space_group_name_H-M   'P 1'
#
loop_
_entity.id
_entity.type
_entity.pdbx_description
1 polymer ?
#
loop_
_entity_poly.entity_id
_entity_poly.type
_entity_poly.pdbx_seq_one_letter_code
_entity_poly.pdbx_strand_id
1 'polypeptide(L)'
;ADEHATQPPARFTEASLVKELEAQGIGRPSTFANIIDTIVYRTYVNNNRGKLTPTFLGIAVTQLLENHFTSLVDSQFTANMEDGLDAISRGELDAVPFMKAFYFGSDDQIGLVGMLDDKIDIGKACSVQLDYDGDPIEIRVGQYGPFVQQGETRKSVPADVYLGDLNVDKALEILN
;
A
#
# COMPACT_ATOMS: atom_id res chain seq x y z
N ALA A 1 15.97 36.44 15.03
CA ALA A 1 16.12 35.20 14.27
C ALA A 1 14.72 34.73 13.96
N ASP A 2 14.36 34.65 12.66
CA ASP A 2 13.07 34.14 12.26
C ASP A 2 13.15 32.62 12.22
N GLU A 3 12.21 31.95 12.91
CA GLU A 3 12.11 30.50 12.97
C GLU A 3 11.38 30.05 11.69
N HIS A 4 12.10 29.37 10.80
CA HIS A 4 11.52 28.80 9.59
C HIS A 4 11.29 27.29 9.79
N ALA A 5 10.03 26.88 9.89
CA ALA A 5 9.66 25.46 9.84
C ALA A 5 9.50 25.00 8.39
N THR A 6 10.05 23.84 8.05
CA THR A 6 9.79 23.18 6.78
C THR A 6 8.35 22.67 6.73
N GLN A 7 7.69 22.85 5.60
CA GLN A 7 6.34 22.31 5.38
C GLN A 7 6.45 20.87 4.83
N PRO A 8 5.58 19.95 5.29
CA PRO A 8 5.53 18.61 4.70
C PRO A 8 5.10 18.71 3.22
N PRO A 9 5.46 17.70 2.40
CA PRO A 9 5.00 17.62 1.01
C PRO A 9 3.48 17.70 0.91
N ALA A 10 3.00 18.35 -0.14
CA ALA A 10 1.55 18.43 -0.39
C ALA A 10 0.99 17.01 -0.65
N ARG A 11 -0.24 16.75 -0.18
CA ARG A 11 -0.97 15.52 -0.50
C ARG A 11 -1.21 15.42 -2.00
N PHE A 12 -1.15 14.22 -2.54
CA PHE A 12 -1.52 13.96 -3.93
C PHE A 12 -2.98 14.36 -4.19
N THR A 13 -3.20 14.92 -5.35
CA THR A 13 -4.50 14.95 -6.03
C THR A 13 -4.50 13.84 -7.08
N GLU A 14 -5.64 13.49 -7.65
CA GLU A 14 -5.71 12.52 -8.76
C GLU A 14 -4.78 12.94 -9.91
N ALA A 15 -4.81 14.23 -10.30
CA ALA A 15 -3.96 14.73 -11.37
C ALA A 15 -2.46 14.67 -11.04
N SER A 16 -2.05 14.97 -9.80
CA SER A 16 -0.64 14.88 -9.41
C SER A 16 -0.18 13.43 -9.22
N LEU A 17 -1.08 12.53 -8.83
CA LEU A 17 -0.79 11.09 -8.77
C LEU A 17 -0.59 10.51 -10.18
N VAL A 18 -1.43 10.88 -11.15
CA VAL A 18 -1.22 10.48 -12.55
C VAL A 18 0.14 10.92 -13.08
N LYS A 19 0.55 12.16 -12.80
CA LYS A 19 1.88 12.64 -13.21
C LYS A 19 3.02 11.85 -12.58
N GLU A 20 2.87 11.47 -11.32
CA GLU A 20 3.87 10.65 -10.63
C GLU A 20 3.94 9.24 -11.20
N LEU A 21 2.79 8.59 -11.45
CA LEU A 21 2.72 7.28 -12.10
C LEU A 21 3.38 7.31 -13.48
N GLU A 22 3.09 8.34 -14.28
CA GLU A 22 3.69 8.55 -15.59
C GLU A 22 5.21 8.73 -15.50
N ALA A 23 5.69 9.54 -14.54
CA ALA A 23 7.11 9.79 -14.33
C ALA A 23 7.88 8.51 -13.92
N GLN A 24 7.21 7.58 -13.24
CA GLN A 24 7.77 6.30 -12.82
C GLN A 24 7.53 5.18 -13.84
N GLY A 25 6.85 5.42 -14.95
CA GLY A 25 6.53 4.41 -15.97
C GLY A 25 5.47 3.40 -15.55
N ILE A 26 4.70 3.71 -14.50
CA ILE A 26 3.65 2.84 -13.92
C ILE A 26 2.32 3.19 -14.58
N GLY A 27 1.69 2.18 -15.21
CA GLY A 27 0.44 2.37 -15.95
C GLY A 27 0.64 3.05 -17.32
N ARG A 28 -0.46 3.29 -18.00
CA ARG A 28 -0.52 3.92 -19.32
C ARG A 28 -1.72 4.87 -19.36
N PRO A 29 -1.83 5.79 -20.31
CA PRO A 29 -2.97 6.71 -20.39
C PRO A 29 -4.33 6.02 -20.33
N SER A 30 -4.45 4.82 -20.90
CA SER A 30 -5.68 4.02 -20.87
C SER A 30 -6.00 3.40 -19.51
N THR A 31 -5.04 3.30 -18.59
CA THR A 31 -5.20 2.61 -17.29
C THR A 31 -5.17 3.54 -16.09
N PHE A 32 -4.68 4.78 -16.18
CA PHE A 32 -4.55 5.70 -15.03
C PHE A 32 -5.87 5.92 -14.29
N ALA A 33 -6.97 6.15 -15.01
CA ALA A 33 -8.28 6.33 -14.40
C ALA A 33 -8.71 5.09 -13.61
N ASN A 34 -8.55 3.90 -14.19
CA ASN A 34 -8.89 2.64 -13.53
C ASN A 34 -8.03 2.35 -12.30
N ILE A 35 -6.75 2.75 -12.30
CA ILE A 35 -5.86 2.62 -11.14
C ILE A 35 -6.41 3.46 -9.98
N ILE A 36 -6.71 4.74 -10.24
CA ILE A 36 -7.24 5.66 -9.23
C ILE A 36 -8.60 5.17 -8.71
N ASP A 37 -9.52 4.85 -9.61
CA ASP A 37 -10.84 4.33 -9.25
C ASP A 37 -10.71 3.06 -8.38
N THR A 38 -9.77 2.17 -8.70
CA THR A 38 -9.55 0.94 -7.96
C THR A 38 -9.09 1.19 -6.53
N ILE A 39 -8.11 2.07 -6.31
CA ILE A 39 -7.60 2.34 -4.96
C ILE A 39 -8.64 3.07 -4.09
N VAL A 40 -9.48 3.91 -4.69
CA VAL A 40 -10.60 4.58 -4.00
C VAL A 40 -11.73 3.59 -3.73
N TYR A 41 -12.15 2.80 -4.73
CA TYR A 41 -13.21 1.79 -4.59
C TYR A 41 -12.88 0.74 -3.53
N ARG A 42 -11.63 0.29 -3.47
CA ARG A 42 -11.15 -0.64 -2.45
C ARG A 42 -10.90 0.02 -1.09
N THR A 43 -11.21 1.29 -0.96
CA THR A 43 -11.00 2.07 0.27
C THR A 43 -9.55 2.06 0.78
N TYR A 44 -8.57 1.88 -0.10
CA TYR A 44 -7.16 2.04 0.25
C TYR A 44 -6.79 3.51 0.42
N VAL A 45 -7.51 4.36 -0.29
CA VAL A 45 -7.34 5.81 -0.29
C VAL A 45 -8.71 6.49 -0.21
N ASN A 46 -8.81 7.54 0.59
CA ASN A 46 -9.96 8.45 0.62
C ASN A 46 -9.66 9.68 -0.22
N ASN A 47 -10.64 10.13 -1.00
CA ASN A 47 -10.58 11.42 -1.69
C ASN A 47 -11.30 12.49 -0.87
N ASN A 48 -10.54 13.29 -0.11
CA ASN A 48 -11.05 14.35 0.74
C ASN A 48 -10.83 15.70 0.05
N ARG A 49 -11.88 16.27 -0.54
CA ARG A 49 -11.84 17.57 -1.21
C ARG A 49 -10.75 17.67 -2.29
N GLY A 50 -10.60 16.61 -3.08
CA GLY A 50 -9.59 16.50 -4.13
C GLY A 50 -8.19 16.12 -3.66
N LYS A 51 -7.98 15.85 -2.36
CA LYS A 51 -6.73 15.35 -1.80
C LYS A 51 -6.87 13.88 -1.44
N LEU A 52 -5.93 13.09 -1.92
CA LEU A 52 -5.86 11.66 -1.63
C LEU A 52 -5.14 11.44 -0.30
N THR A 53 -5.79 10.70 0.59
CA THR A 53 -5.26 10.31 1.90
C THR A 53 -5.34 8.79 2.08
N PRO A 54 -4.24 8.12 2.46
CA PRO A 54 -4.27 6.69 2.71
C PRO A 54 -5.18 6.39 3.90
N THR A 55 -5.83 5.23 3.85
CA THR A 55 -6.61 4.67 4.95
C THR A 55 -5.76 3.68 5.76
N PHE A 56 -6.24 3.24 6.92
CA PHE A 56 -5.62 2.14 7.66
C PHE A 56 -5.53 0.87 6.83
N LEU A 57 -6.58 0.54 6.09
CA LEU A 57 -6.58 -0.62 5.19
C LEU A 57 -5.50 -0.48 4.12
N GLY A 58 -5.37 0.69 3.51
CA GLY A 58 -4.33 0.96 2.52
C GLY A 58 -2.93 0.74 3.07
N ILE A 59 -2.63 1.28 4.26
CA ILE A 59 -1.33 1.10 4.90
C ILE A 59 -1.08 -0.35 5.29
N ALA A 60 -2.07 -1.03 5.90
CA ALA A 60 -1.94 -2.43 6.29
C ALA A 60 -1.67 -3.35 5.08
N VAL A 61 -2.38 -3.12 3.95
CA VAL A 61 -2.14 -3.86 2.71
C VAL A 61 -0.76 -3.55 2.14
N THR A 62 -0.33 -2.29 2.14
CA THR A 62 1.01 -1.91 1.67
C THR A 62 2.10 -2.58 2.50
N GLN A 63 2.01 -2.56 3.83
CA GLN A 63 2.96 -3.24 4.71
C GLN A 63 3.01 -4.76 4.47
N LEU A 64 1.85 -5.41 4.31
CA LEU A 64 1.81 -6.83 3.97
C LEU A 64 2.56 -7.11 2.68
N LEU A 65 2.33 -6.29 1.65
CA LEU A 65 2.98 -6.45 0.35
C LEU A 65 4.49 -6.15 0.44
N GLU A 66 4.91 -5.11 1.13
CA GLU A 66 6.32 -4.77 1.32
C GLU A 66 7.09 -5.85 2.08
N ASN A 67 6.47 -6.47 3.08
CA ASN A 67 7.11 -7.48 3.90
C ASN A 67 7.17 -8.87 3.24
N HIS A 68 6.19 -9.23 2.41
CA HIS A 68 6.05 -10.59 1.86
C HIS A 68 6.15 -10.66 0.33
N PHE A 69 5.93 -9.55 -0.36
CA PHE A 69 5.90 -9.47 -1.83
C PHE A 69 6.70 -8.28 -2.34
N THR A 70 7.86 -8.04 -1.75
CA THR A 70 8.72 -6.86 -2.01
C THR A 70 8.92 -6.58 -3.49
N SER A 71 9.16 -7.63 -4.29
CA SER A 71 9.35 -7.48 -5.74
C SER A 71 8.09 -6.99 -6.47
N LEU A 72 6.88 -7.31 -5.99
CA LEU A 72 5.64 -6.88 -6.63
C LEU A 72 5.27 -5.42 -6.35
N VAL A 73 5.78 -4.84 -5.26
CA VAL A 73 5.54 -3.43 -4.89
C VAL A 73 6.68 -2.51 -5.34
N ASP A 74 7.73 -3.07 -5.91
CA ASP A 74 8.80 -2.28 -6.52
C ASP A 74 8.27 -1.56 -7.76
N SER A 75 8.39 -0.22 -7.77
CA SER A 75 7.97 0.60 -8.90
C SER A 75 8.72 0.26 -10.19
N GLN A 76 10.00 -0.12 -10.10
CA GLN A 76 10.79 -0.53 -11.25
C GLN A 76 10.30 -1.86 -11.83
N PHE A 77 9.89 -2.81 -10.98
CA PHE A 77 9.29 -4.05 -11.43
C PHE A 77 8.00 -3.79 -12.22
N THR A 78 7.13 -2.91 -11.71
CA THR A 78 5.89 -2.55 -12.40
C THR A 78 6.17 -1.84 -13.72
N ALA A 79 7.12 -0.92 -13.77
CA ALA A 79 7.53 -0.25 -15.00
C ALA A 79 8.07 -1.25 -16.04
N ASN A 80 8.95 -2.18 -15.63
CA ASN A 80 9.48 -3.22 -16.51
C ASN A 80 8.38 -4.17 -17.04
N MET A 81 7.37 -4.46 -16.22
CA MET A 81 6.22 -5.26 -16.65
C MET A 81 5.42 -4.54 -17.73
N GLU A 82 5.15 -3.24 -17.53
CA GLU A 82 4.46 -2.41 -18.52
C GLU A 82 5.22 -2.32 -19.86
N ASP A 83 6.55 -2.13 -19.77
CA ASP A 83 7.42 -2.07 -20.96
C ASP A 83 7.45 -3.42 -21.70
N GLY A 84 7.46 -4.53 -20.97
CA GLY A 84 7.37 -5.88 -21.52
C GLY A 84 6.04 -6.12 -22.26
N LEU A 85 4.92 -5.69 -21.67
CA LEU A 85 3.59 -5.77 -22.31
C LEU A 85 3.52 -4.90 -23.58
N ASP A 86 4.13 -3.72 -23.56
CA ASP A 86 4.23 -2.88 -24.74
C ASP A 86 5.07 -3.54 -25.83
N ALA A 87 6.20 -4.18 -25.48
CA ALA A 87 7.03 -4.93 -26.43
C ALA A 87 6.27 -6.11 -27.04
N ILE A 88 5.47 -6.83 -26.24
CA ILE A 88 4.58 -7.88 -26.74
C ILE A 88 3.56 -7.31 -27.74
N SER A 89 2.96 -6.16 -27.42
CA SER A 89 1.97 -5.53 -28.31
C SER A 89 2.55 -5.11 -29.65
N ARG A 90 3.86 -4.79 -29.71
CA ARG A 90 4.59 -4.45 -30.94
C ARG A 90 5.14 -5.68 -31.68
N GLY A 91 5.00 -6.89 -31.10
CA GLY A 91 5.55 -8.13 -31.66
C GLY A 91 7.07 -8.28 -31.50
N GLU A 92 7.69 -7.52 -30.61
CA GLU A 92 9.12 -7.54 -30.31
C GLU A 92 9.48 -8.60 -29.24
N LEU A 93 8.49 -9.08 -28.50
CA LEU A 93 8.64 -10.05 -27.43
C LEU A 93 7.50 -11.09 -27.46
N ASP A 94 7.84 -12.35 -27.22
CA ASP A 94 6.85 -13.43 -27.14
C ASP A 94 6.12 -13.43 -25.80
N ALA A 95 4.78 -13.36 -25.84
CA ALA A 95 3.93 -13.30 -24.65
C ALA A 95 4.09 -14.53 -23.73
N VAL A 96 4.17 -15.75 -24.32
CA VAL A 96 4.17 -16.98 -23.52
C VAL A 96 5.43 -17.14 -22.68
N PRO A 97 6.67 -16.96 -23.19
CA PRO A 97 7.87 -17.00 -22.37
C PRO A 97 7.87 -15.91 -21.29
N PHE A 98 7.46 -14.68 -21.64
CA PHE A 98 7.37 -13.56 -20.71
C PHE A 98 6.45 -13.87 -19.54
N MET A 99 5.23 -14.31 -19.80
CA MET A 99 4.26 -14.66 -18.76
C MET A 99 4.67 -15.89 -17.96
N LYS A 100 5.35 -16.87 -18.56
CA LYS A 100 5.91 -18.01 -17.83
C LYS A 100 7.00 -17.60 -16.85
N ALA A 101 7.90 -16.71 -17.25
CA ALA A 101 8.94 -16.18 -16.36
C ALA A 101 8.32 -15.43 -15.17
N PHE A 102 7.31 -14.59 -15.39
CA PHE A 102 6.58 -13.92 -14.31
C PHE A 102 5.90 -14.91 -13.37
N TYR A 103 5.20 -15.90 -13.90
CA TYR A 103 4.38 -16.81 -13.12
C TYR A 103 5.20 -17.89 -12.38
N PHE A 104 6.11 -18.56 -13.09
CA PHE A 104 6.92 -19.66 -12.54
C PHE A 104 8.30 -19.22 -12.04
N GLY A 105 8.77 -18.05 -12.44
CA GLY A 105 10.12 -17.59 -12.17
C GLY A 105 11.10 -17.95 -13.28
N SER A 106 12.35 -17.58 -13.04
CA SER A 106 13.52 -17.90 -13.85
C SER A 106 14.68 -18.29 -12.92
N ASP A 107 15.84 -18.60 -13.50
CA ASP A 107 17.02 -19.01 -12.71
C ASP A 107 17.44 -17.96 -11.66
N ASP A 108 17.15 -16.68 -11.92
CA ASP A 108 17.55 -15.54 -11.08
C ASP A 108 16.40 -14.90 -10.30
N GLN A 109 15.13 -15.29 -10.56
CA GLN A 109 13.96 -14.65 -9.96
C GLN A 109 12.88 -15.66 -9.56
N ILE A 110 12.39 -15.52 -8.33
CA ILE A 110 11.24 -16.28 -7.85
C ILE A 110 9.98 -15.77 -8.54
N GLY A 111 9.22 -16.68 -9.18
CA GLY A 111 7.95 -16.36 -9.80
C GLY A 111 6.80 -16.26 -8.80
N LEU A 112 5.66 -15.80 -9.29
CA LEU A 112 4.45 -15.59 -8.48
C LEU A 112 4.03 -16.84 -7.70
N VAL A 113 4.15 -18.03 -8.30
CA VAL A 113 3.80 -19.30 -7.63
C VAL A 113 4.70 -19.53 -6.40
N GLY A 114 6.01 -19.31 -6.53
CA GLY A 114 6.94 -19.48 -5.42
C GLY A 114 6.69 -18.49 -4.26
N MET A 115 6.23 -17.28 -4.58
CA MET A 115 5.89 -16.28 -3.55
C MET A 115 4.63 -16.66 -2.75
N LEU A 116 3.73 -17.47 -3.31
CA LEU A 116 2.49 -17.88 -2.66
C LEU A 116 2.65 -19.09 -1.73
N ASP A 117 3.81 -19.75 -1.76
CA ASP A 117 4.08 -20.93 -0.90
C ASP A 117 4.33 -20.54 0.57
N ASP A 118 4.62 -19.28 0.87
CA ASP A 118 4.83 -18.80 2.23
C ASP A 118 3.50 -18.70 2.99
N LYS A 119 3.47 -19.31 4.18
CA LYS A 119 2.33 -19.17 5.10
C LYS A 119 2.40 -17.82 5.79
N ILE A 120 1.63 -16.86 5.29
CA ILE A 120 1.55 -15.51 5.84
C ILE A 120 0.49 -15.48 6.95
N ASP A 121 0.88 -15.06 8.16
CA ASP A 121 -0.08 -14.66 9.21
C ASP A 121 -0.62 -13.26 8.88
N ILE A 122 -1.74 -13.22 8.15
CA ILE A 122 -2.37 -11.98 7.71
C ILE A 122 -2.67 -11.06 8.91
N GLY A 123 -3.03 -11.63 10.06
CA GLY A 123 -3.32 -10.86 11.26
C GLY A 123 -2.13 -10.05 11.76
N LYS A 124 -0.93 -10.61 11.67
CA LYS A 124 0.32 -9.92 12.03
C LYS A 124 0.83 -9.04 10.89
N ALA A 125 0.77 -9.53 9.67
CA ALA A 125 1.26 -8.80 8.50
C ALA A 125 0.51 -7.49 8.24
N CYS A 126 -0.78 -7.41 8.64
CA CYS A 126 -1.62 -6.22 8.54
C CYS A 126 -1.72 -5.43 9.86
N SER A 127 -0.77 -5.56 10.78
CA SER A 127 -0.72 -4.78 12.01
C SER A 127 0.29 -3.64 11.89
N VAL A 128 -0.10 -2.46 12.36
CA VAL A 128 0.79 -1.29 12.49
C VAL A 128 1.13 -1.17 13.98
N GLN A 129 2.41 -1.30 14.31
CA GLN A 129 2.87 -1.09 15.68
C GLN A 129 3.12 0.40 15.93
N LEU A 130 2.63 0.89 17.06
CA LEU A 130 2.98 2.22 17.56
C LEU A 130 4.19 2.08 18.50
N ASP A 131 5.15 2.98 18.30
CA ASP A 131 6.36 3.06 19.13
C ASP A 131 5.98 3.55 20.54
N TYR A 132 6.00 2.64 21.52
CA TYR A 132 5.59 2.87 22.92
C TYR A 132 6.44 2.06 23.88
N ASP A 133 6.92 2.70 24.96
CA ASP A 133 7.80 2.09 25.98
C ASP A 133 7.11 1.10 26.95
N GLY A 134 5.86 0.74 26.72
CA GLY A 134 5.09 -0.21 27.51
C GLY A 134 4.74 -1.48 26.75
N ASP A 135 3.60 -2.10 27.11
CA ASP A 135 3.04 -3.19 26.32
C ASP A 135 2.72 -2.70 24.90
N PRO A 136 3.13 -3.45 23.87
CA PRO A 136 2.97 -3.00 22.48
C PRO A 136 1.53 -2.61 22.16
N ILE A 137 1.37 -1.43 21.56
CA ILE A 137 0.09 -0.98 21.04
C ILE A 137 0.09 -1.25 19.54
N GLU A 138 -0.90 -2.01 19.08
CA GLU A 138 -1.06 -2.37 17.67
C GLU A 138 -2.36 -1.80 17.13
N ILE A 139 -2.28 -1.28 15.90
CA ILE A 139 -3.47 -0.95 15.13
C ILE A 139 -3.65 -2.07 14.11
N ARG A 140 -4.82 -2.69 14.10
CA ARG A 140 -5.14 -3.81 13.21
C ARG A 140 -6.41 -3.53 12.44
N VAL A 141 -6.55 -4.15 11.27
CA VAL A 141 -7.78 -4.10 10.49
C VAL A 141 -8.53 -5.41 10.66
N GLY A 142 -9.71 -5.33 11.24
CA GLY A 142 -10.60 -6.48 11.42
C GLY A 142 -11.80 -6.45 10.46
N GLN A 143 -12.67 -7.45 10.58
CA GLN A 143 -13.89 -7.58 9.79
C GLN A 143 -14.81 -6.35 9.88
N TYR A 144 -14.78 -5.65 11.01
CA TYR A 144 -15.63 -4.48 11.29
C TYR A 144 -14.89 -3.14 11.19
N GLY A 145 -13.68 -3.14 10.65
CA GLY A 145 -12.86 -1.95 10.51
C GLY A 145 -11.61 -1.96 11.39
N PRO A 146 -10.90 -0.82 11.46
CA PRO A 146 -9.68 -0.71 12.26
C PRO A 146 -10.00 -0.74 13.76
N PHE A 147 -9.10 -1.36 14.53
CA PHE A 147 -9.16 -1.39 15.99
C PHE A 147 -7.75 -1.25 16.58
N VAL A 148 -7.69 -0.71 17.79
CA VAL A 148 -6.47 -0.64 18.60
C VAL A 148 -6.47 -1.83 19.56
N GLN A 149 -5.32 -2.47 19.70
CA GLN A 149 -5.11 -3.58 20.61
C GLN A 149 -3.89 -3.33 21.50
N GLN A 150 -4.03 -3.62 22.78
CA GLN A 150 -2.92 -3.69 23.74
C GLN A 150 -3.16 -4.91 24.66
N GLY A 151 -2.29 -5.90 24.57
CA GLY A 151 -2.51 -7.19 25.22
C GLY A 151 -3.84 -7.84 24.81
N GLU A 152 -4.73 -8.08 25.76
CA GLU A 152 -6.05 -8.66 25.52
C GLU A 152 -7.14 -7.59 25.24
N THR A 153 -6.86 -6.33 25.52
CA THR A 153 -7.82 -5.22 25.36
C THR A 153 -7.90 -4.80 23.91
N ARG A 154 -9.12 -4.70 23.36
CA ARG A 154 -9.40 -4.28 21.98
C ARG A 154 -10.52 -3.27 21.96
N LYS A 155 -10.34 -2.19 21.19
CA LYS A 155 -11.35 -1.16 20.96
C LYS A 155 -11.35 -0.72 19.50
N SER A 156 -12.52 -0.58 18.92
CA SER A 156 -12.64 -0.06 17.55
C SER A 156 -12.19 1.38 17.46
N VAL A 157 -11.49 1.73 16.38
CA VAL A 157 -11.13 3.12 16.08
C VAL A 157 -12.40 3.86 15.66
N PRO A 158 -12.76 4.99 16.28
CA PRO A 158 -13.89 5.79 15.86
C PRO A 158 -13.76 6.26 14.41
N ALA A 159 -14.88 6.36 13.70
CA ALA A 159 -14.90 6.69 12.27
C ALA A 159 -14.41 8.10 11.94
N ASP A 160 -14.39 8.98 12.91
CA ASP A 160 -13.91 10.37 12.82
C ASP A 160 -12.42 10.52 13.10
N VAL A 161 -11.73 9.44 13.52
CA VAL A 161 -10.29 9.43 13.75
C VAL A 161 -9.56 9.14 12.45
N TYR A 162 -8.76 10.09 11.99
CA TYR A 162 -7.90 9.91 10.83
C TYR A 162 -6.59 9.23 11.21
N LEU A 163 -6.00 8.52 10.25
CA LEU A 163 -4.74 7.80 10.45
C LEU A 163 -3.61 8.71 10.97
N GLY A 164 -3.49 9.92 10.44
CA GLY A 164 -2.46 10.88 10.85
C GLY A 164 -2.60 11.38 12.28
N ASP A 165 -3.78 11.21 12.88
CA ASP A 165 -4.08 11.63 14.25
C ASP A 165 -3.94 10.48 15.25
N LEU A 166 -3.79 9.24 14.76
CA LEU A 166 -3.69 8.05 15.62
C LEU A 166 -2.23 7.83 16.04
N ASN A 167 -1.83 8.59 17.03
CA ASN A 167 -0.59 8.42 17.77
C ASN A 167 -0.83 7.60 19.05
N VAL A 168 0.22 7.39 19.85
CA VAL A 168 0.16 6.63 21.11
C VAL A 168 -0.88 7.21 22.07
N ASP A 169 -0.90 8.53 22.26
CA ASP A 169 -1.83 9.19 23.20
C ASP A 169 -3.29 8.94 22.80
N LYS A 170 -3.58 9.08 21.50
CA LYS A 170 -4.92 8.82 20.96
C LYS A 170 -5.32 7.35 21.03
N ALA A 171 -4.36 6.44 20.81
CA ALA A 171 -4.58 5.02 20.97
C ALA A 171 -4.89 4.65 22.43
N LEU A 172 -4.17 5.20 23.40
CA LEU A 172 -4.45 5.03 24.82
C LEU A 172 -5.80 5.62 25.24
N GLU A 173 -6.19 6.77 24.68
CA GLU A 173 -7.52 7.36 24.89
C GLU A 173 -8.63 6.42 24.41
N ILE A 174 -8.45 5.77 23.26
CA ILE A 174 -9.41 4.81 22.70
C ILE A 174 -9.49 3.53 23.56
N LEU A 175 -8.36 3.08 24.12
CA LEU A 175 -8.30 1.86 24.92
C LEU A 175 -8.94 2.02 26.31
N ASN A 176 -8.97 3.22 26.87
CA ASN A 176 -9.58 3.52 28.16
C ASN A 176 -11.10 3.77 27.99
#